data_b1478b47106726f1354cc30cbdb0c526
#
_entry.id   b1478b47106726f1354cc30cbdb0c526
#
_cell.length_a   1.000
_cell.length_b   1.000
_cell.length_c   1.000
_cell.angle_alpha   90.00
_cell.angle_beta   90.00
_cell.angle_gamma   90.00
#
_symmetry.space_group_name_H-M   'P 1'
#
loop_
_entity.id
_entity.type
_entity.pdbx_description
1 polymer ?
#
loop_
_entity_poly.entity_id
_entity_poly.type
_entity_poly.pdbx_seq_one_letter_code
_entity_poly.pdbx_strand_id
1 'polypeptide(L)'
;EWGVLGNFGRASVVINGVEFNKTEKLFQCMKFTHAPVIKEIYAQNGMGMKQKAKKKEYAVYIREDWPRIFLDALKFVLVTKYEQSEEFRNELERSKGLYIVEDETSRKKGKDADAYGTVLKGDEMVGPNLLGQFLMELRDTGKLDYSLPADALDFVEYLK
;
A
#
# COMPACT_ATOMS: atom_id res chain seq x y z
N GLU A 1 14.93 9.19 5.09
CA GLU A 1 14.76 9.19 6.54
C GLU A 1 13.45 8.52 6.95
N TRP A 2 12.36 8.81 6.31
CA TRP A 2 11.02 8.27 6.61
C TRP A 2 10.62 7.03 5.78
N GLY A 3 11.58 6.28 5.26
CA GLY A 3 11.35 5.18 4.33
C GLY A 3 10.47 4.03 4.87
N VAL A 4 10.44 3.82 6.18
CA VAL A 4 9.60 2.78 6.80
C VAL A 4 8.10 3.12 6.73
N LEU A 5 7.73 4.40 6.61
CA LEU A 5 6.34 4.83 6.48
C LEU A 5 5.74 4.43 5.12
N GLY A 6 6.55 4.34 4.07
CA GLY A 6 6.12 3.90 2.75
C GLY A 6 5.83 2.39 2.69
N ASN A 7 5.00 1.99 1.73
CA ASN A 7 4.65 0.57 1.51
C ASN A 7 5.84 -0.29 1.06
N PHE A 8 6.90 0.33 0.51
CA PHE A 8 8.17 -0.33 0.18
C PHE A 8 9.15 -0.40 1.36
N GLY A 9 8.81 0.16 2.52
CA GLY A 9 9.61 0.08 3.74
C GLY A 9 9.86 -1.36 4.19
N ARG A 10 10.77 -1.53 5.15
CA ARG A 10 11.28 -2.84 5.58
C ARG A 10 10.30 -3.67 6.41
N ALA A 11 9.20 -3.09 6.88
CA ALA A 11 8.25 -3.81 7.71
C ALA A 11 7.61 -4.97 6.96
N SER A 12 7.79 -6.19 7.47
CA SER A 12 7.04 -7.36 7.04
C SER A 12 5.75 -7.50 7.86
N VAL A 13 4.77 -8.17 7.27
CA VAL A 13 3.51 -8.51 7.94
C VAL A 13 3.14 -9.96 7.66
N VAL A 14 2.40 -10.59 8.57
CA VAL A 14 1.90 -11.95 8.41
C VAL A 14 0.38 -11.93 8.32
N ILE A 15 -0.16 -12.55 7.27
CA ILE A 15 -1.59 -12.69 7.04
C ILE A 15 -1.92 -14.18 6.90
N ASN A 16 -2.76 -14.69 7.78
CA ASN A 16 -3.20 -16.10 7.76
C ASN A 16 -2.02 -17.10 7.62
N GLY A 17 -0.89 -16.81 8.30
CA GLY A 17 0.31 -17.64 8.30
C GLY A 17 1.28 -17.43 7.14
N VAL A 18 0.97 -16.52 6.20
CA VAL A 18 1.86 -16.17 5.08
C VAL A 18 2.54 -14.83 5.34
N GLU A 19 3.87 -14.80 5.23
CA GLU A 19 4.66 -13.59 5.41
C GLU A 19 4.75 -12.77 4.13
N PHE A 20 4.46 -11.47 4.23
CA PHE A 20 4.69 -10.48 3.19
C PHE A 20 5.84 -9.58 3.65
N ASN A 21 7.01 -9.74 3.05
CA ASN A 21 8.22 -8.99 3.41
C ASN A 21 8.14 -7.48 3.16
N LYS A 22 7.09 -7.04 2.49
CA LYS A 22 6.73 -5.63 2.27
C LYS A 22 5.22 -5.51 2.15
N THR A 23 4.66 -4.46 2.71
CA THR A 23 3.21 -4.22 2.65
C THR A 23 2.73 -3.87 1.24
N GLU A 24 3.59 -3.31 0.38
CA GLU A 24 3.28 -3.16 -1.04
C GLU A 24 2.98 -4.51 -1.73
N LYS A 25 3.69 -5.57 -1.37
CA LYS A 25 3.45 -6.92 -1.91
C LYS A 25 2.06 -7.42 -1.52
N LEU A 26 1.67 -7.24 -0.26
CA LEU A 26 0.32 -7.57 0.22
C LEU A 26 -0.73 -6.80 -0.59
N PHE A 27 -0.57 -5.48 -0.71
CA PHE A 27 -1.51 -4.63 -1.44
C PHE A 27 -1.66 -5.04 -2.90
N GLN A 28 -0.56 -5.33 -3.59
CA GLN A 28 -0.62 -5.76 -5.00
C GLN A 28 -1.26 -7.15 -5.16
N CYS A 29 -1.01 -8.08 -4.26
CA CYS A 29 -1.65 -9.40 -4.31
C CYS A 29 -3.16 -9.33 -4.06
N MET A 30 -3.63 -8.45 -3.17
CA MET A 30 -5.06 -8.24 -2.91
C MET A 30 -5.87 -7.84 -4.14
N LYS A 31 -5.21 -7.26 -5.14
CA LYS A 31 -5.84 -6.76 -6.37
C LYS A 31 -6.38 -7.87 -7.28
N PHE A 32 -5.86 -9.09 -7.18
CA PHE A 32 -6.08 -10.16 -8.16
C PHE A 32 -6.82 -11.36 -7.57
N THR A 33 -7.49 -12.12 -8.47
CA THR A 33 -8.22 -13.35 -8.14
C THR A 33 -7.57 -14.61 -8.72
N HIS A 34 -6.54 -14.48 -9.55
CA HIS A 34 -5.94 -15.58 -10.29
C HIS A 34 -4.63 -16.06 -9.64
N ALA A 35 -4.62 -17.31 -9.16
CA ALA A 35 -3.48 -17.88 -8.43
C ALA A 35 -2.12 -17.75 -9.12
N PRO A 36 -1.94 -18.05 -10.43
CA PRO A 36 -0.66 -17.88 -11.11
C PRO A 36 -0.15 -16.44 -11.09
N VAL A 37 -1.03 -15.46 -11.31
CA VAL A 37 -0.67 -14.01 -11.27
C VAL A 37 -0.26 -13.60 -9.86
N ILE A 38 -1.01 -14.03 -8.85
CA ILE A 38 -0.72 -13.73 -7.44
C ILE A 38 0.65 -14.31 -7.05
N LYS A 39 0.94 -15.57 -7.41
CA LYS A 39 2.24 -16.21 -7.15
C LYS A 39 3.39 -15.48 -7.84
N GLU A 40 3.17 -15.04 -9.08
CA GLU A 40 4.19 -14.29 -9.83
C GLU A 40 4.50 -12.93 -9.20
N ILE A 41 3.48 -12.20 -8.72
CA ILE A 41 3.64 -10.94 -8.01
C ILE A 41 4.33 -11.18 -6.65
N TYR A 42 3.90 -12.19 -5.91
CA TYR A 42 4.47 -12.55 -4.62
C TYR A 42 5.97 -12.88 -4.70
N ALA A 43 6.40 -13.53 -5.77
CA ALA A 43 7.79 -13.88 -6.02
C ALA A 43 8.69 -12.65 -6.32
N GLN A 44 8.12 -11.50 -6.68
CA GLN A 44 8.89 -10.29 -7.01
C GLN A 44 9.34 -9.53 -5.78
N ASN A 45 10.39 -8.72 -5.95
CA ASN A 45 10.86 -7.77 -4.95
C ASN A 45 10.96 -6.34 -5.54
N GLY A 46 10.95 -5.34 -4.66
CA GLY A 46 11.08 -3.94 -5.05
C GLY A 46 10.02 -3.50 -6.06
N MET A 47 10.42 -2.72 -7.04
CA MET A 47 9.53 -2.19 -8.09
C MET A 47 8.97 -3.27 -9.02
N GLY A 48 9.58 -4.45 -9.08
CA GLY A 48 9.11 -5.57 -9.90
C GLY A 48 7.66 -5.98 -9.58
N MET A 49 7.24 -5.89 -8.32
CA MET A 49 5.86 -6.16 -7.91
C MET A 49 4.86 -5.24 -8.62
N LYS A 50 5.10 -3.92 -8.61
CA LYS A 50 4.24 -2.93 -9.29
C LYS A 50 4.26 -3.09 -10.81
N GLN A 51 5.42 -3.36 -11.38
CA GLN A 51 5.56 -3.56 -12.83
C GLN A 51 4.77 -4.79 -13.29
N LYS A 52 4.90 -5.90 -12.57
CA LYS A 52 4.13 -7.13 -12.83
C LYS A 52 2.63 -6.86 -12.70
N ALA A 53 2.19 -6.24 -11.61
CA ALA A 53 0.77 -5.94 -11.36
C ALA A 53 0.13 -5.00 -12.40
N LYS A 54 0.94 -4.30 -13.21
CA LYS A 54 0.48 -3.40 -14.30
C LYS A 54 0.50 -4.05 -15.68
N LYS A 55 0.91 -5.30 -15.82
CA LYS A 55 0.89 -5.98 -17.12
C LYS A 55 -0.53 -6.02 -17.68
N LYS A 56 -0.67 -5.65 -18.96
CA LYS A 56 -1.97 -5.60 -19.63
C LYS A 56 -2.66 -6.97 -19.65
N GLU A 57 -1.89 -8.06 -19.80
CA GLU A 57 -2.37 -9.44 -19.78
C GLU A 57 -2.99 -9.85 -18.45
N TYR A 58 -2.65 -9.16 -17.35
CA TYR A 58 -3.21 -9.44 -16.03
C TYR A 58 -4.50 -8.65 -15.72
N ALA A 59 -4.87 -7.70 -16.58
CA ALA A 59 -6.04 -6.86 -16.35
C ALA A 59 -7.34 -7.66 -16.19
N VAL A 60 -7.48 -8.77 -16.92
CA VAL A 60 -8.66 -9.66 -16.85
C VAL A 60 -8.77 -10.42 -15.52
N TYR A 61 -7.72 -10.47 -14.72
CA TYR A 61 -7.67 -11.14 -13.41
C TYR A 61 -7.79 -10.19 -12.24
N ILE A 62 -7.95 -8.88 -12.51
CA ILE A 62 -8.22 -7.89 -11.45
C ILE A 62 -9.62 -8.15 -10.89
N ARG A 63 -9.76 -8.08 -9.58
CA ARG A 63 -11.07 -8.13 -8.91
C ARG A 63 -12.02 -7.10 -9.51
N GLU A 64 -13.24 -7.49 -9.81
CA GLU A 64 -14.26 -6.58 -10.37
C GLU A 64 -14.60 -5.43 -9.43
N ASP A 65 -14.55 -5.68 -8.12
CA ASP A 65 -14.83 -4.70 -7.08
C ASP A 65 -13.60 -3.84 -6.71
N TRP A 66 -12.41 -4.10 -7.30
CA TRP A 66 -11.20 -3.36 -6.97
C TRP A 66 -11.34 -1.83 -7.00
N PRO A 67 -12.01 -1.23 -7.99
CA PRO A 67 -12.20 0.24 -8.02
C PRO A 67 -12.96 0.80 -6.82
N ARG A 68 -13.76 -0.04 -6.16
CA ARG A 68 -14.54 0.35 -4.97
C ARG A 68 -13.80 0.09 -3.66
N ILE A 69 -12.93 -0.92 -3.61
CA ILE A 69 -12.31 -1.39 -2.36
C ILE A 69 -10.84 -1.01 -2.22
N PHE A 70 -10.17 -0.46 -3.25
CA PHE A 70 -8.71 -0.27 -3.22
C PHE A 70 -8.24 0.68 -2.10
N LEU A 71 -9.05 1.69 -1.72
CA LEU A 71 -8.73 2.57 -0.60
C LEU A 71 -8.91 1.84 0.74
N ASP A 72 -9.95 1.01 0.88
CA ASP A 72 -10.14 0.18 2.07
C ASP A 72 -9.04 -0.89 2.18
N ALA A 73 -8.62 -1.46 1.06
CA ALA A 73 -7.47 -2.36 1.01
C ALA A 73 -6.18 -1.67 1.47
N LEU A 74 -5.95 -0.41 1.04
CA LEU A 74 -4.80 0.37 1.50
C LEU A 74 -4.86 0.64 3.01
N LYS A 75 -6.02 1.03 3.53
CA LYS A 75 -6.23 1.24 4.97
C LYS A 75 -5.98 -0.05 5.76
N PHE A 76 -6.51 -1.18 5.30
CA PHE A 76 -6.25 -2.49 5.89
C PHE A 76 -4.74 -2.79 5.97
N VAL A 77 -4.02 -2.58 4.88
CA VAL A 77 -2.56 -2.79 4.82
C VAL A 77 -1.82 -1.91 5.82
N LEU A 78 -2.20 -0.64 5.93
CA LEU A 78 -1.59 0.30 6.89
C LEU A 78 -1.91 -0.08 8.34
N VAL A 79 -3.14 -0.45 8.65
CA VAL A 79 -3.54 -0.93 10.00
C VAL A 79 -2.79 -2.20 10.36
N THR A 80 -2.70 -3.16 9.45
CA THR A 80 -1.94 -4.41 9.65
C THR A 80 -0.46 -4.11 9.95
N LYS A 81 0.15 -3.19 9.21
CA LYS A 81 1.52 -2.76 9.44
C LYS A 81 1.68 -2.08 10.80
N TYR A 82 0.73 -1.24 11.17
CA TYR A 82 0.71 -0.57 12.46
C TYR A 82 0.62 -1.57 13.63
N GLU A 83 -0.23 -2.57 13.51
CA GLU A 83 -0.40 -3.61 14.53
C GLU A 83 0.84 -4.51 14.68
N GLN A 84 1.50 -4.84 13.58
CA GLN A 84 2.57 -5.83 13.55
C GLN A 84 3.99 -5.26 13.57
N SER A 85 4.20 -3.97 13.28
CA SER A 85 5.53 -3.36 13.19
C SER A 85 5.73 -2.27 14.25
N GLU A 86 6.56 -2.56 15.24
CA GLU A 86 6.98 -1.57 16.24
C GLU A 86 7.78 -0.44 15.58
N GLU A 87 8.68 -0.75 14.64
CA GLU A 87 9.45 0.27 13.91
C GLU A 87 8.53 1.26 13.19
N PHE A 88 7.47 0.77 12.55
CA PHE A 88 6.49 1.62 11.89
C PHE A 88 5.74 2.52 12.87
N ARG A 89 5.27 1.96 14.01
CA ARG A 89 4.61 2.76 15.06
C ARG A 89 5.53 3.85 15.59
N ASN A 90 6.79 3.52 15.86
CA ASN A 90 7.78 4.46 16.38
C ASN A 90 8.05 5.60 15.38
N GLU A 91 8.17 5.31 14.09
CA GLU A 91 8.33 6.35 13.06
C GLU A 91 7.10 7.23 12.92
N LEU A 92 5.89 6.65 12.99
CA LEU A 92 4.67 7.46 13.01
C LEU A 92 4.62 8.40 14.24
N GLU A 93 4.96 7.90 15.42
CA GLU A 93 5.00 8.75 16.63
C GLU A 93 6.05 9.86 16.51
N ARG A 94 7.25 9.57 15.96
CA ARG A 94 8.27 10.59 15.69
C ARG A 94 7.82 11.66 14.71
N SER A 95 6.90 11.34 13.81
CA SER A 95 6.32 12.30 12.86
C SER A 95 5.24 13.19 13.47
N LYS A 96 4.93 13.07 14.76
CA LYS A 96 3.88 13.81 15.42
C LYS A 96 4.08 15.33 15.27
N GLY A 97 3.03 16.02 14.88
CA GLY A 97 3.08 17.45 14.57
C GLY A 97 3.62 17.80 13.19
N LEU A 98 4.15 16.84 12.44
CA LEU A 98 4.59 17.06 11.05
C LEU A 98 3.48 16.69 10.06
N TYR A 99 3.47 17.37 8.92
CA TYR A 99 2.62 17.01 7.80
C TYR A 99 3.31 15.92 6.97
N ILE A 100 2.63 14.81 6.72
CA ILE A 100 3.16 13.66 5.95
C ILE A 100 2.68 13.75 4.52
N VAL A 101 3.61 13.68 3.56
CA VAL A 101 3.30 13.62 2.12
C VAL A 101 3.94 12.39 1.48
N GLU A 102 3.21 11.76 0.59
CA GLU A 102 3.77 10.78 -0.35
C GLU A 102 4.28 11.54 -1.57
N ASP A 103 5.60 11.68 -1.68
CA ASP A 103 6.23 12.41 -2.79
C ASP A 103 6.41 11.51 -4.01
N GLU A 104 5.67 11.82 -5.07
CA GLU A 104 5.72 11.15 -6.36
C GLU A 104 6.51 11.91 -7.43
N THR A 105 7.09 13.04 -7.12
CA THR A 105 7.72 13.98 -8.07
C THR A 105 8.67 13.27 -9.04
N SER A 106 9.63 12.52 -8.50
CA SER A 106 10.62 11.81 -9.32
C SER A 106 10.01 10.74 -10.22
N ARG A 107 8.96 10.07 -9.76
CA ARG A 107 8.24 9.01 -10.48
C ARG A 107 7.35 9.56 -11.58
N LYS A 108 6.71 10.68 -11.34
CA LYS A 108 5.71 11.28 -12.24
C LYS A 108 6.31 12.07 -13.39
N LYS A 109 7.56 12.53 -13.28
CA LYS A 109 8.28 13.24 -14.36
C LYS A 109 7.46 14.40 -14.95
N GLY A 110 6.93 15.28 -14.10
CA GLY A 110 6.15 16.46 -14.50
C GLY A 110 4.65 16.21 -14.71
N LYS A 111 4.16 14.98 -14.58
CA LYS A 111 2.72 14.67 -14.59
C LYS A 111 2.10 14.91 -13.21
N ASP A 112 0.76 14.96 -13.17
CA ASP A 112 0.03 15.05 -11.90
C ASP A 112 0.21 13.82 -11.03
N ALA A 113 0.06 14.00 -9.71
CA ALA A 113 0.11 12.92 -8.73
C ALA A 113 -1.03 11.91 -8.93
N ASP A 114 -0.80 10.67 -8.51
CA ASP A 114 -1.87 9.70 -8.32
C ASP A 114 -2.72 10.07 -7.08
N ALA A 115 -3.81 9.34 -6.86
CA ALA A 115 -4.66 9.56 -5.69
C ALA A 115 -3.90 9.43 -4.35
N TYR A 116 -2.85 8.61 -4.33
CA TYR A 116 -2.09 8.34 -3.10
C TYR A 116 -1.13 9.44 -2.67
N GLY A 117 -0.64 10.25 -3.60
CA GLY A 117 0.51 11.12 -3.35
C GLY A 117 0.37 12.55 -3.82
N THR A 118 1.52 13.20 -3.91
CA THR A 118 1.73 14.58 -4.31
C THR A 118 2.91 14.68 -5.27
N VAL A 119 2.96 15.76 -6.02
CA VAL A 119 4.12 16.16 -6.83
C VAL A 119 4.50 17.60 -6.54
N LEU A 120 5.80 17.90 -6.58
CA LEU A 120 6.29 19.27 -6.42
C LEU A 120 5.97 20.10 -7.68
N LYS A 121 5.27 21.21 -7.50
CA LYS A 121 5.01 22.21 -8.55
C LYS A 121 5.45 23.58 -8.02
N GLY A 122 6.55 24.09 -8.56
CA GLY A 122 7.21 25.24 -7.95
C GLY A 122 7.71 24.88 -6.55
N ASP A 123 7.24 25.60 -5.54
CA ASP A 123 7.60 25.38 -4.14
C ASP A 123 6.51 24.64 -3.32
N GLU A 124 5.48 24.13 -4.00
CA GLU A 124 4.34 23.50 -3.35
C GLU A 124 4.19 22.02 -3.73
N MET A 125 3.83 21.20 -2.74
CA MET A 125 3.41 19.80 -2.96
C MET A 125 1.92 19.77 -3.31
N VAL A 126 1.60 19.31 -4.52
CA VAL A 126 0.24 19.33 -5.07
C VAL A 126 -0.25 17.91 -5.37
N GLY A 127 -1.41 17.57 -4.87
CA GLY A 127 -2.06 16.27 -5.09
C GLY A 127 -2.98 15.86 -3.95
N PRO A 128 -3.76 14.78 -4.14
CA PRO A 128 -4.71 14.30 -3.13
C PRO A 128 -4.06 13.80 -1.84
N ASN A 129 -2.85 13.24 -1.91
CA ASN A 129 -2.09 12.76 -0.76
C ASN A 129 -2.86 11.78 0.16
N LEU A 130 -3.66 10.87 -0.38
CA LEU A 130 -4.47 9.98 0.45
C LEU A 130 -3.61 9.09 1.35
N LEU A 131 -2.44 8.62 0.90
CA LEU A 131 -1.53 7.86 1.74
C LEU A 131 -1.05 8.68 2.94
N GLY A 132 -0.61 9.91 2.73
CA GLY A 132 -0.19 10.80 3.80
C GLY A 132 -1.32 11.12 4.77
N GLN A 133 -2.55 11.33 4.27
CA GLN A 133 -3.73 11.56 5.11
C GLN A 133 -4.04 10.34 5.99
N PHE A 134 -4.01 9.12 5.45
CA PHE A 134 -4.24 7.90 6.22
C PHE A 134 -3.14 7.66 7.27
N LEU A 135 -1.88 7.95 6.93
CA LEU A 135 -0.79 7.87 7.89
C LEU A 135 -0.96 8.85 9.05
N MET A 136 -1.35 10.10 8.76
CA MET A 136 -1.60 11.10 9.80
C MET A 136 -2.81 10.70 10.67
N GLU A 137 -3.90 10.22 10.09
CA GLU A 137 -5.06 9.73 10.82
C GLU A 137 -4.70 8.54 11.72
N LEU A 138 -3.96 7.57 11.19
CA LEU A 138 -3.50 6.40 11.96
C LEU A 138 -2.58 6.81 13.11
N ARG A 139 -1.65 7.77 12.88
CA ARG A 139 -0.79 8.34 13.90
C ARG A 139 -1.59 8.99 15.03
N ASP A 140 -2.58 9.79 14.66
CA ASP A 140 -3.27 10.67 15.61
C ASP A 140 -4.42 9.96 16.35
N THR A 141 -5.00 8.90 15.75
CA THR A 141 -6.14 8.17 16.32
C THR A 141 -5.86 6.71 16.67
N GLY A 142 -4.78 6.13 16.15
CA GLY A 142 -4.45 4.71 16.31
C GLY A 142 -5.31 3.75 15.48
N LYS A 143 -6.16 4.27 14.59
CA LYS A 143 -7.10 3.46 13.79
C LYS A 143 -7.42 4.09 12.45
N LEU A 144 -7.89 3.26 11.52
CA LEU A 144 -8.53 3.66 10.26
C LEU A 144 -9.81 2.85 10.09
N ASP A 145 -10.89 3.49 9.68
CA ASP A 145 -12.14 2.78 9.36
C ASP A 145 -12.09 2.29 7.92
N TYR A 146 -12.29 0.99 7.73
CA TYR A 146 -12.35 0.35 6.43
C TYR A 146 -13.34 -0.83 6.44
N SER A 147 -13.81 -1.21 5.27
CA SER A 147 -14.64 -2.40 5.07
C SER A 147 -14.12 -3.19 3.87
N LEU A 148 -13.77 -4.45 4.09
CA LEU A 148 -13.35 -5.37 3.04
C LEU A 148 -14.42 -6.44 2.78
N PRO A 149 -14.58 -6.90 1.51
CA PRO A 149 -15.36 -8.07 1.21
C PRO A 149 -14.87 -9.30 1.99
N ALA A 150 -15.75 -10.23 2.31
CA ALA A 150 -15.41 -11.43 3.07
C ALA A 150 -14.30 -12.26 2.42
N ASP A 151 -14.21 -12.24 1.08
CA ASP A 151 -13.24 -12.97 0.26
C ASP A 151 -11.95 -12.19 -0.04
N ALA A 152 -11.77 -10.99 0.52
CA ALA A 152 -10.64 -10.11 0.19
C ALA A 152 -9.27 -10.72 0.48
N LEU A 153 -9.19 -11.67 1.40
CA LEU A 153 -7.95 -12.36 1.80
C LEU A 153 -7.88 -13.81 1.34
N ASP A 154 -8.83 -14.31 0.57
CA ASP A 154 -8.85 -15.70 0.09
C ASP A 154 -7.63 -16.03 -0.78
N PHE A 155 -7.06 -15.03 -1.45
CA PHE A 155 -5.85 -15.19 -2.25
C PHE A 155 -4.65 -15.73 -1.45
N VAL A 156 -4.63 -15.55 -0.14
CA VAL A 156 -3.54 -16.01 0.73
C VAL A 156 -3.41 -17.53 0.68
N GLU A 157 -4.53 -18.25 0.49
CA GLU A 157 -4.52 -19.72 0.38
C GLU A 157 -3.70 -20.21 -0.82
N TYR A 158 -3.60 -19.40 -1.89
CA TYR A 158 -2.78 -19.75 -3.05
C TYR A 158 -1.27 -19.68 -2.77
N LEU A 159 -0.88 -19.04 -1.68
CA LEU A 159 0.52 -18.81 -1.30
C LEU A 159 1.03 -19.80 -0.23
N LYS A 160 0.14 -20.61 0.31
CA LYS A 160 0.47 -21.72 1.21
C LYS A 160 0.90 -22.95 0.40
#